data_7b17ccaace15f8b662e27d2dec603e5e
#
_entry.id   7b17ccaace15f8b662e27d2dec603e5e
#
_cell.length_a   1.000
_cell.length_b   1.000
_cell.length_c   1.000
_cell.angle_alpha   90.00
_cell.angle_beta   90.00
_cell.angle_gamma   90.00
#
_symmetry.space_group_name_H-M   'P 1'
#
loop_
_entity.id
_entity.type
_entity.pdbx_description
1 polymer ?
#
loop_
_entity_poly.entity_id
_entity_poly.type
_entity_poly.pdbx_seq_one_letter_code
_entity_poly.pdbx_strand_id
1 'polypeptide(L)'
;MADEEEASEKPFEATPRKLEQARKKGDVPVSQDLLTAAVFFAVIVAAGVAGLSTIRVAGTHLMALFDQPDRLSDMAFGGGAPFLSVLLGGLVAPLSVWFALPIVFVFLMALAQNALVFAPTRLKPKLNRISPLSIAKQKFGRDGLFNFFKSFFKLLVYCVVLAWIGLLWAEEILATPALPFNVSLELAGTVTFAFFTASLTVMVAIGGVDFLWQRAQHLRKRRM
;
A
#
# COMPACT_ATOMS: atom_id res chain seq x y z
N MET A 1 -27.80 -5.62 -14.53
CA MET A 1 -28.18 -5.56 -15.96
C MET A 1 -29.15 -4.42 -16.25
N ALA A 2 -30.24 -4.23 -15.53
CA ALA A 2 -31.16 -3.10 -15.79
C ALA A 2 -30.47 -1.71 -15.71
N ASP A 3 -29.61 -1.48 -14.71
CA ASP A 3 -28.87 -0.21 -14.56
C ASP A 3 -27.77 0.03 -15.63
N GLU A 4 -27.27 -1.03 -16.27
CA GLU A 4 -26.28 -0.93 -17.34
C GLU A 4 -26.91 -0.72 -18.72
N GLU A 5 -28.04 -1.33 -18.97
CA GLU A 5 -28.84 -1.10 -20.18
C GLU A 5 -29.42 0.31 -20.19
N GLU A 6 -29.97 0.80 -19.05
CA GLU A 6 -30.40 2.21 -18.95
C GLU A 6 -29.28 3.22 -19.14
N ALA A 7 -28.00 2.88 -18.80
CA ALA A 7 -26.87 3.78 -18.98
C ALA A 7 -26.39 3.87 -20.44
N SER A 8 -26.65 2.85 -21.26
CA SER A 8 -26.27 2.83 -22.68
C SER A 8 -27.19 3.68 -23.58
N GLU A 9 -28.43 3.91 -23.17
CA GLU A 9 -29.42 4.67 -23.93
C GLU A 9 -29.44 6.17 -23.65
N LYS A 10 -28.64 6.65 -22.67
CA LYS A 10 -28.64 8.07 -22.28
C LYS A 10 -27.70 8.88 -23.17
N PRO A 11 -28.23 9.73 -24.08
CA PRO A 11 -27.44 10.39 -25.13
C PRO A 11 -26.61 11.57 -24.64
N PHE A 12 -26.91 12.12 -23.45
CA PHE A 12 -26.25 13.34 -22.97
C PHE A 12 -25.17 13.04 -21.93
N GLU A 13 -24.06 13.78 -22.01
CA GLU A 13 -22.98 13.70 -21.03
C GLU A 13 -23.44 14.17 -19.63
N ALA A 14 -22.74 13.68 -18.60
CA ALA A 14 -23.03 14.06 -17.22
C ALA A 14 -22.80 15.55 -16.99
N THR A 15 -23.83 16.28 -16.54
CA THR A 15 -23.67 17.69 -16.22
C THR A 15 -22.68 17.93 -15.07
N PRO A 16 -21.88 19.01 -15.08
CA PRO A 16 -20.96 19.34 -13.99
C PRO A 16 -21.64 19.36 -12.61
N ARG A 17 -22.88 19.82 -12.53
CA ARG A 17 -23.68 19.87 -11.30
C ARG A 17 -23.96 18.46 -10.73
N LYS A 18 -24.23 17.48 -11.59
CA LYS A 18 -24.47 16.09 -11.17
C LYS A 18 -23.20 15.41 -10.67
N LEU A 19 -22.05 15.71 -11.29
CA LEU A 19 -20.75 15.25 -10.85
C LEU A 19 -20.36 15.87 -9.50
N GLU A 20 -20.61 17.16 -9.31
CA GLU A 20 -20.36 17.85 -8.04
C GLU A 20 -21.22 17.28 -6.90
N GLN A 21 -22.50 17.01 -7.15
CA GLN A 21 -23.38 16.38 -6.18
C GLN A 21 -22.92 14.97 -5.80
N ALA A 22 -22.43 14.19 -6.78
CA ALA A 22 -21.83 12.89 -6.52
C ALA A 22 -20.60 13.02 -5.62
N ARG A 23 -19.73 13.99 -5.93
CA ARG A 23 -18.55 14.29 -5.13
C ARG A 23 -18.93 14.66 -3.69
N LYS A 24 -19.89 15.54 -3.48
CA LYS A 24 -20.39 15.93 -2.13
C LYS A 24 -20.93 14.71 -1.34
N LYS A 25 -21.44 13.69 -2.02
CA LYS A 25 -21.86 12.40 -1.41
C LYS A 25 -20.68 11.43 -1.20
N GLY A 26 -19.46 11.82 -1.53
CA GLY A 26 -18.26 10.99 -1.43
C GLY A 26 -18.17 9.90 -2.51
N ASP A 27 -18.96 9.99 -3.59
CA ASP A 27 -18.93 9.04 -4.68
C ASP A 27 -17.94 9.52 -5.75
N VAL A 28 -16.67 9.16 -5.52
CA VAL A 28 -15.53 9.46 -6.38
C VAL A 28 -14.83 8.18 -6.81
N PRO A 29 -14.32 8.10 -8.05
CA PRO A 29 -13.55 6.96 -8.50
C PRO A 29 -12.19 6.94 -7.78
N VAL A 30 -11.90 5.86 -7.05
CA VAL A 30 -10.65 5.69 -6.31
C VAL A 30 -10.11 4.29 -6.57
N SER A 31 -8.92 4.22 -7.16
CA SER A 31 -8.23 2.94 -7.32
C SER A 31 -7.44 2.61 -6.05
N GLN A 32 -7.82 1.53 -5.39
CA GLN A 32 -7.10 0.97 -4.25
C GLN A 32 -5.71 0.46 -4.67
N ASP A 33 -5.59 -0.04 -5.90
CA ASP A 33 -4.33 -0.54 -6.44
C ASP A 33 -3.28 0.56 -6.57
N LEU A 34 -3.69 1.77 -7.01
CA LEU A 34 -2.78 2.92 -7.07
C LEU A 34 -2.37 3.41 -5.68
N LEU A 35 -3.28 3.36 -4.69
CA LEU A 35 -2.91 3.68 -3.30
C LEU A 35 -1.90 2.67 -2.76
N THR A 36 -2.10 1.37 -3.03
CA THR A 36 -1.15 0.34 -2.64
C THR A 36 0.19 0.51 -3.36
N ALA A 37 0.18 0.82 -4.66
CA ALA A 37 1.40 1.13 -5.42
C ALA A 37 2.16 2.33 -4.82
N ALA A 38 1.46 3.36 -4.34
CA ALA A 38 2.07 4.49 -3.66
C ALA A 38 2.79 4.09 -2.36
N VAL A 39 2.23 3.14 -1.58
CA VAL A 39 2.90 2.58 -0.40
C VAL A 39 4.17 1.84 -0.80
N PHE A 40 4.10 0.94 -1.80
CA PHE A 40 5.26 0.19 -2.28
C PHE A 40 6.36 1.11 -2.82
N PHE A 41 5.99 2.12 -3.60
CA PHE A 41 6.93 3.12 -4.09
C PHE A 41 7.61 3.87 -2.93
N ALA A 42 6.83 4.30 -1.93
CA ALA A 42 7.36 4.98 -0.76
C ALA A 42 8.33 4.12 0.05
N VAL A 43 8.05 2.81 0.19
CA VAL A 43 8.95 1.86 0.87
C VAL A 43 10.25 1.68 0.08
N ILE A 44 10.19 1.59 -1.25
CA ILE A 44 11.38 1.52 -2.11
C ILE A 44 12.23 2.79 -1.96
N VAL A 45 11.59 3.96 -1.98
CA VAL A 45 12.28 5.26 -1.77
C VAL A 45 12.88 5.32 -0.37
N ALA A 46 12.14 4.90 0.67
CA ALA A 46 12.64 4.85 2.05
C ALA A 46 13.87 3.95 2.17
N ALA A 47 13.84 2.78 1.53
CA ALA A 47 14.97 1.84 1.50
C ALA A 47 16.20 2.44 0.80
N GLY A 48 16.01 3.12 -0.33
CA GLY A 48 17.11 3.76 -1.07
C GLY A 48 17.71 4.96 -0.34
N VAL A 49 16.88 5.79 0.29
CA VAL A 49 17.35 7.05 0.94
C VAL A 49 17.83 6.81 2.37
N ALA A 50 17.11 6.00 3.14
CA ALA A 50 17.33 5.84 4.58
C ALA A 50 17.70 4.42 5.01
N GLY A 51 17.64 3.42 4.12
CA GLY A 51 17.82 2.01 4.51
C GLY A 51 19.12 1.73 5.23
N LEU A 52 20.24 2.07 4.62
CA LEU A 52 21.55 1.81 5.19
C LEU A 52 21.81 2.63 6.47
N SER A 53 21.39 3.90 6.49
CA SER A 53 21.53 4.77 7.67
C SER A 53 20.67 4.27 8.83
N THR A 54 19.44 3.85 8.57
CA THR A 54 18.55 3.27 9.57
C THR A 54 19.15 2.01 10.20
N ILE A 55 19.64 1.07 9.36
CA ILE A 55 20.27 -0.17 9.85
C ILE A 55 21.50 0.14 10.71
N ARG A 56 22.37 1.06 10.28
CA ARG A 56 23.56 1.42 11.03
C ARG A 56 23.20 2.08 12.37
N VAL A 57 22.38 3.11 12.36
CA VAL A 57 22.02 3.85 13.57
C VAL A 57 21.23 2.95 14.53
N ALA A 58 20.19 2.25 14.07
CA ALA A 58 19.45 1.33 14.91
C ALA A 58 20.33 0.18 15.44
N GLY A 59 21.18 -0.38 14.57
CA GLY A 59 22.11 -1.46 14.95
C GLY A 59 23.09 -1.04 16.03
N THR A 60 23.73 0.13 15.92
CA THR A 60 24.66 0.64 16.94
C THR A 60 23.96 0.88 18.29
N HIS A 61 22.72 1.39 18.26
CA HIS A 61 21.96 1.58 19.50
C HIS A 61 21.51 0.27 20.13
N LEU A 62 21.08 -0.71 19.30
CA LEU A 62 20.76 -2.05 19.80
C LEU A 62 21.98 -2.75 20.40
N MET A 63 23.15 -2.66 19.75
CA MET A 63 24.41 -3.18 20.31
C MET A 63 24.72 -2.55 21.67
N ALA A 64 24.59 -1.23 21.79
CA ALA A 64 24.82 -0.55 23.07
C ALA A 64 23.84 -1.00 24.17
N LEU A 65 22.59 -1.31 23.81
CA LEU A 65 21.60 -1.86 24.75
C LEU A 65 22.00 -3.24 25.28
N PHE A 66 22.64 -4.07 24.46
CA PHE A 66 23.10 -5.41 24.87
C PHE A 66 24.44 -5.37 25.58
N ASP A 67 25.35 -4.47 25.20
CA ASP A 67 26.70 -4.38 25.76
C ASP A 67 26.77 -3.68 27.13
N GLN A 68 25.81 -2.79 27.43
CA GLN A 68 25.80 -1.96 28.63
C GLN A 68 24.48 -2.01 29.42
N PRO A 69 24.00 -3.20 29.83
CA PRO A 69 22.69 -3.33 30.51
C PRO A 69 22.67 -2.63 31.86
N ASP A 70 23.79 -2.66 32.63
CA ASP A 70 23.89 -2.04 33.96
C ASP A 70 23.72 -0.51 33.88
N ARG A 71 24.42 0.14 32.93
CA ARG A 71 24.32 1.58 32.71
C ARG A 71 22.93 1.99 32.27
N LEU A 72 22.24 1.17 31.48
CA LEU A 72 20.87 1.43 31.03
C LEU A 72 19.85 1.23 32.15
N SER A 73 20.10 0.27 33.04
CA SER A 73 19.27 0.10 34.23
C SER A 73 19.36 1.34 35.15
N ASP A 74 20.57 1.85 35.39
CA ASP A 74 20.77 3.07 36.16
C ASP A 74 20.08 4.29 35.54
N MET A 75 20.15 4.43 34.21
CA MET A 75 19.43 5.50 33.49
C MET A 75 17.91 5.34 33.56
N ALA A 76 17.41 4.10 33.49
CA ALA A 76 15.97 3.83 33.52
C ALA A 76 15.37 4.08 34.91
N PHE A 77 16.07 3.63 35.98
CA PHE A 77 15.62 3.77 37.37
C PHE A 77 16.07 5.08 38.02
N GLY A 78 17.13 5.74 37.51
CA GLY A 78 17.66 7.01 38.02
C GLY A 78 16.94 8.27 37.52
N GLY A 79 15.76 8.16 36.87
CA GLY A 79 14.98 9.31 36.41
C GLY A 79 14.33 9.16 35.02
N GLY A 80 14.61 8.11 34.28
CA GLY A 80 13.94 7.70 33.02
C GLY A 80 14.13 8.58 31.80
N ALA A 81 14.28 9.89 31.94
CA ALA A 81 14.42 10.83 30.82
C ALA A 81 15.64 10.58 29.92
N PRO A 82 16.87 10.32 30.45
CA PRO A 82 18.00 9.97 29.62
C PRO A 82 17.81 8.66 28.87
N PHE A 83 17.20 7.65 29.48
CA PHE A 83 16.90 6.38 28.84
C PHE A 83 15.93 6.57 27.68
N LEU A 84 14.84 7.31 27.87
CA LEU A 84 13.88 7.64 26.83
C LEU A 84 14.53 8.40 25.66
N SER A 85 15.42 9.35 25.92
CA SER A 85 16.11 10.10 24.87
C SER A 85 17.00 9.21 24.00
N VAL A 86 17.72 8.25 24.59
CA VAL A 86 18.51 7.25 23.86
C VAL A 86 17.61 6.35 23.02
N LEU A 87 16.51 5.87 23.59
CA LEU A 87 15.57 4.99 22.89
C LEU A 87 14.87 5.71 21.72
N LEU A 88 14.34 6.91 21.96
CA LEU A 88 13.62 7.68 20.95
C LEU A 88 14.57 8.20 19.86
N GLY A 89 15.71 8.72 20.23
CA GLY A 89 16.69 9.24 19.26
C GLY A 89 17.36 8.13 18.44
N GLY A 90 17.70 7.03 19.09
CA GLY A 90 18.44 5.95 18.45
C GLY A 90 17.62 4.94 17.67
N LEU A 91 16.39 4.66 18.10
CA LEU A 91 15.55 3.66 17.48
C LEU A 91 14.35 4.27 16.75
N VAL A 92 13.60 5.16 17.40
CA VAL A 92 12.35 5.68 16.83
C VAL A 92 12.64 6.69 15.72
N ALA A 93 13.61 7.60 15.90
CA ALA A 93 13.89 8.63 14.91
C ALA A 93 14.31 8.08 13.53
N PRO A 94 15.28 7.14 13.43
CA PRO A 94 15.61 6.55 12.11
C PRO A 94 14.48 5.72 11.49
N LEU A 95 13.64 5.09 12.32
CA LEU A 95 12.48 4.34 11.83
C LEU A 95 11.34 5.23 11.37
N SER A 96 11.25 6.48 11.83
CA SER A 96 10.16 7.40 11.49
C SER A 96 10.02 7.64 9.98
N VAL A 97 11.11 7.62 9.22
CA VAL A 97 11.13 7.78 7.75
C VAL A 97 10.32 6.67 7.06
N TRP A 98 10.41 5.43 7.58
CA TRP A 98 9.71 4.28 7.01
C TRP A 98 8.19 4.35 7.16
N PHE A 99 7.69 5.15 8.09
CA PHE A 99 6.27 5.41 8.28
C PHE A 99 5.84 6.74 7.65
N ALA A 100 6.66 7.78 7.75
CA ALA A 100 6.36 9.11 7.24
C ALA A 100 6.24 9.13 5.71
N LEU A 101 7.19 8.49 4.99
CA LEU A 101 7.16 8.45 3.53
C LEU A 101 5.89 7.76 2.98
N PRO A 102 5.48 6.56 3.41
CA PRO A 102 4.23 5.97 2.97
C PRO A 102 3.01 6.84 3.23
N ILE A 103 2.92 7.49 4.40
CA ILE A 103 1.81 8.40 4.70
C ILE A 103 1.77 9.55 3.70
N VAL A 104 2.91 10.20 3.43
CA VAL A 104 3.01 11.31 2.48
C VAL A 104 2.63 10.86 1.07
N PHE A 105 3.16 9.73 0.58
CA PHE A 105 2.89 9.25 -0.77
C PHE A 105 1.44 8.80 -0.97
N VAL A 106 0.85 8.13 0.04
CA VAL A 106 -0.59 7.79 0.01
C VAL A 106 -1.45 9.05 -0.01
N PHE A 107 -1.09 10.05 0.78
CA PHE A 107 -1.81 11.33 0.79
C PHE A 107 -1.71 12.04 -0.56
N LEU A 108 -0.52 12.11 -1.17
CA LEU A 108 -0.31 12.67 -2.50
C LEU A 108 -1.09 11.90 -3.57
N MET A 109 -1.10 10.56 -3.51
CA MET A 109 -1.86 9.72 -4.44
C MET A 109 -3.37 9.91 -4.27
N ALA A 110 -3.86 10.06 -3.04
CA ALA A 110 -5.27 10.37 -2.77
C ALA A 110 -5.66 11.76 -3.31
N LEU A 111 -4.77 12.75 -3.19
CA LEU A 111 -4.93 14.07 -3.81
C LEU A 111 -4.99 13.96 -5.35
N ALA A 112 -4.04 13.25 -5.96
CA ALA A 112 -3.98 13.07 -7.41
C ALA A 112 -5.24 12.39 -7.98
N GLN A 113 -5.82 11.45 -7.24
CA GLN A 113 -7.09 10.83 -7.59
C GLN A 113 -8.32 11.69 -7.27
N ASN A 114 -8.16 12.88 -6.69
CA ASN A 114 -9.25 13.72 -6.15
C ASN A 114 -10.15 12.96 -5.15
N ALA A 115 -9.56 12.01 -4.42
CA ALA A 115 -10.26 11.10 -3.51
C ALA A 115 -10.59 11.76 -2.16
N LEU A 116 -9.92 12.87 -1.82
CA LEU A 116 -10.15 13.58 -0.56
C LEU A 116 -11.46 14.38 -0.63
N VAL A 117 -12.52 13.76 -0.11
CA VAL A 117 -13.84 14.38 -0.03
C VAL A 117 -14.41 14.19 1.36
N PHE A 118 -14.77 15.30 1.98
CA PHE A 118 -15.46 15.27 3.27
C PHE A 118 -16.95 14.99 3.04
N ALA A 119 -17.39 13.77 3.32
CA ALA A 119 -18.76 13.32 3.13
C ALA A 119 -19.38 12.81 4.45
N PRO A 120 -19.89 13.69 5.33
CA PRO A 120 -20.43 13.33 6.64
C PRO A 120 -21.63 12.39 6.55
N THR A 121 -22.33 12.39 5.42
CA THR A 121 -23.45 11.45 5.16
C THR A 121 -23.03 9.99 5.12
N ARG A 122 -21.75 9.68 4.89
CA ARG A 122 -21.22 8.31 4.92
C ARG A 122 -20.91 7.81 6.33
N LEU A 123 -20.78 8.71 7.31
CA LEU A 123 -20.53 8.36 8.71
C LEU A 123 -21.80 7.84 9.42
N LYS A 124 -22.98 8.12 8.87
CA LYS A 124 -24.22 7.60 9.43
C LYS A 124 -24.30 6.09 9.26
N PRO A 125 -24.47 5.32 10.37
CA PRO A 125 -24.60 3.88 10.30
C PRO A 125 -25.85 3.50 9.48
N LYS A 126 -25.68 2.61 8.51
CA LYS A 126 -26.79 2.07 7.72
C LYS A 126 -26.96 0.59 8.06
N LEU A 127 -28.06 0.24 8.71
CA LEU A 127 -28.35 -1.13 9.14
C LEU A 127 -28.28 -2.14 7.99
N ASN A 128 -28.67 -1.75 6.78
CA ASN A 128 -28.55 -2.59 5.58
C ASN A 128 -27.11 -3.02 5.22
N ARG A 129 -26.09 -2.31 5.72
CA ARG A 129 -24.68 -2.68 5.51
C ARG A 129 -24.18 -3.72 6.51
N ILE A 130 -24.93 -3.97 7.57
CA ILE A 130 -24.55 -4.88 8.67
C ILE A 130 -25.27 -6.23 8.51
N SER A 131 -26.27 -6.33 7.62
CA SER A 131 -26.99 -7.58 7.40
C SER A 131 -26.09 -8.65 6.76
N PRO A 132 -25.85 -9.79 7.43
CA PRO A 132 -25.00 -10.87 6.91
C PRO A 132 -25.49 -11.40 5.56
N LEU A 133 -26.82 -11.44 5.38
CA LEU A 133 -27.46 -11.95 4.15
C LEU A 133 -27.16 -11.03 2.95
N SER A 134 -27.18 -9.71 3.14
CA SER A 134 -26.86 -8.74 2.09
C SER A 134 -25.38 -8.80 1.71
N ILE A 135 -24.50 -9.00 2.70
CA ILE A 135 -23.06 -9.17 2.49
C ILE A 135 -22.78 -10.47 1.72
N ALA A 136 -23.43 -11.58 2.11
CA ALA A 136 -23.31 -12.85 1.40
C ALA A 136 -23.77 -12.72 -0.06
N LYS A 137 -24.94 -12.13 -0.29
CA LYS A 137 -25.47 -11.90 -1.65
C LYS A 137 -24.53 -11.01 -2.48
N GLN A 138 -23.91 -10.00 -1.89
CA GLN A 138 -22.95 -9.14 -2.57
C GLN A 138 -21.63 -9.87 -2.88
N LYS A 139 -21.11 -10.70 -1.96
CA LYS A 139 -19.86 -11.47 -2.16
C LYS A 139 -20.02 -12.62 -3.16
N PHE A 140 -21.15 -13.33 -3.11
CA PHE A 140 -21.41 -14.47 -3.99
C PHE A 140 -22.25 -14.11 -5.24
N GLY A 141 -22.65 -12.83 -5.37
CA GLY A 141 -23.29 -12.32 -6.56
C GLY A 141 -22.31 -12.16 -7.73
N ARG A 142 -22.82 -11.83 -8.92
CA ARG A 142 -22.01 -11.62 -10.15
C ARG A 142 -20.86 -10.63 -9.95
N ASP A 143 -21.12 -9.52 -9.27
CA ASP A 143 -20.10 -8.50 -8.98
C ASP A 143 -19.02 -9.03 -8.02
N GLY A 144 -19.40 -9.82 -7.02
CA GLY A 144 -18.47 -10.46 -6.09
C GLY A 144 -17.58 -11.48 -6.80
N LEU A 145 -18.16 -12.31 -7.68
CA LEU A 145 -17.43 -13.27 -8.48
C LEU A 145 -16.46 -12.59 -9.45
N PHE A 146 -16.89 -11.53 -10.12
CA PHE A 146 -16.03 -10.73 -10.98
C PHE A 146 -14.82 -10.14 -10.21
N ASN A 147 -15.07 -9.56 -9.03
CA ASN A 147 -14.01 -9.05 -8.17
C ASN A 147 -13.06 -10.15 -7.67
N PHE A 148 -13.59 -11.34 -7.41
CA PHE A 148 -12.78 -12.51 -7.06
C PHE A 148 -11.84 -12.89 -8.22
N PHE A 149 -12.36 -13.04 -9.44
CA PHE A 149 -11.52 -13.37 -10.60
C PHE A 149 -10.47 -12.28 -10.89
N LYS A 150 -10.82 -11.01 -10.73
CA LYS A 150 -9.88 -9.90 -10.86
C LYS A 150 -8.73 -10.02 -9.84
N SER A 151 -9.07 -10.32 -8.58
CA SER A 151 -8.06 -10.51 -7.52
C SER A 151 -7.23 -11.77 -7.72
N PHE A 152 -7.85 -12.86 -8.18
CA PHE A 152 -7.17 -14.10 -8.50
C PHE A 152 -6.18 -13.92 -9.66
N PHE A 153 -6.56 -13.21 -10.71
CA PHE A 153 -5.66 -12.90 -11.82
C PHE A 153 -4.45 -12.07 -11.35
N LYS A 154 -4.67 -11.08 -10.48
CA LYS A 154 -3.56 -10.31 -9.88
C LYS A 154 -2.61 -11.22 -9.10
N LEU A 155 -3.16 -12.09 -8.25
CA LEU A 155 -2.37 -13.06 -7.50
C LEU A 155 -1.50 -13.92 -8.43
N LEU A 156 -2.09 -14.43 -9.52
CA LEU A 156 -1.37 -15.24 -10.51
C LEU A 156 -0.22 -14.45 -11.14
N VAL A 157 -0.45 -13.19 -11.52
CA VAL A 157 0.62 -12.33 -12.06
C VAL A 157 1.74 -12.15 -11.05
N TYR A 158 1.43 -11.90 -9.77
CA TYR A 158 2.47 -11.80 -8.73
C TYR A 158 3.23 -13.10 -8.52
N CYS A 159 2.54 -14.25 -8.56
CA CYS A 159 3.20 -15.57 -8.49
C CYS A 159 4.16 -15.78 -9.66
N VAL A 160 3.78 -15.38 -10.87
CA VAL A 160 4.64 -15.46 -12.06
C VAL A 160 5.86 -14.55 -11.90
N VAL A 161 5.68 -13.31 -11.43
CA VAL A 161 6.78 -12.37 -11.16
C VAL A 161 7.74 -12.93 -10.12
N LEU A 162 7.20 -13.48 -9.02
CA LEU A 162 8.01 -14.09 -7.96
C LEU A 162 8.81 -15.30 -8.49
N ALA A 163 8.14 -16.19 -9.22
CA ALA A 163 8.78 -17.35 -9.83
C ALA A 163 9.87 -16.94 -10.83
N TRP A 164 9.61 -15.95 -11.66
CA TRP A 164 10.57 -15.43 -12.62
C TRP A 164 11.82 -14.85 -11.93
N ILE A 165 11.65 -14.01 -10.92
CA ILE A 165 12.77 -13.47 -10.14
C ILE A 165 13.50 -14.58 -9.40
N GLY A 166 12.78 -15.54 -8.79
CA GLY A 166 13.38 -16.69 -8.11
C GLY A 166 14.23 -17.54 -9.05
N LEU A 167 13.77 -17.76 -10.28
CA LEU A 167 14.55 -18.49 -11.30
C LEU A 167 15.76 -17.69 -11.79
N LEU A 168 15.64 -16.38 -11.91
CA LEU A 168 16.70 -15.50 -12.37
C LEU A 168 17.90 -15.46 -11.40
N TRP A 169 17.62 -15.56 -10.10
CA TRP A 169 18.61 -15.53 -9.03
C TRP A 169 18.80 -16.89 -8.34
N ALA A 170 18.32 -17.97 -8.97
CA ALA A 170 18.30 -19.29 -8.36
C ALA A 170 19.71 -19.81 -7.99
N GLU A 171 20.69 -19.62 -8.88
CA GLU A 171 22.06 -20.07 -8.64
C GLU A 171 22.71 -19.35 -7.46
N GLU A 172 22.56 -18.03 -7.41
CA GLU A 172 23.10 -17.19 -6.34
C GLU A 172 22.40 -17.48 -4.99
N ILE A 173 21.07 -17.66 -5.01
CA ILE A 173 20.30 -18.00 -3.81
C ILE A 173 20.73 -19.38 -3.27
N LEU A 174 20.92 -20.36 -4.14
CA LEU A 174 21.37 -21.71 -3.74
C LEU A 174 22.82 -21.72 -3.26
N ALA A 175 23.66 -20.79 -3.74
CA ALA A 175 25.03 -20.65 -3.28
C ALA A 175 25.15 -19.91 -1.93
N THR A 176 24.08 -19.22 -1.45
CA THR A 176 24.08 -18.42 -0.21
C THR A 176 24.68 -19.12 1.01
N PRO A 177 24.43 -20.43 1.30
CA PRO A 177 25.00 -21.11 2.46
C PRO A 177 26.53 -21.18 2.46
N ALA A 178 27.16 -21.09 1.30
CA ALA A 178 28.62 -21.12 1.15
C ALA A 178 29.28 -19.72 1.18
N LEU A 179 28.46 -18.65 1.17
CA LEU A 179 28.93 -17.26 1.12
C LEU A 179 29.15 -16.67 2.52
N PRO A 180 30.07 -15.72 2.68
CA PRO A 180 30.16 -14.90 3.88
C PRO A 180 28.86 -14.15 4.19
N PHE A 181 28.55 -13.95 5.47
CA PHE A 181 27.29 -13.34 5.92
C PHE A 181 26.99 -11.97 5.27
N ASN A 182 28.01 -11.12 5.12
CA ASN A 182 27.88 -9.82 4.49
C ASN A 182 27.45 -9.90 3.01
N VAL A 183 27.98 -10.89 2.26
CA VAL A 183 27.64 -11.12 0.85
C VAL A 183 26.23 -11.70 0.73
N SER A 184 25.87 -12.64 1.63
CA SER A 184 24.52 -13.18 1.67
C SER A 184 23.48 -12.13 1.99
N LEU A 185 23.81 -11.19 2.88
CA LEU A 185 22.91 -10.06 3.24
C LEU A 185 22.74 -9.09 2.06
N GLU A 186 23.80 -8.78 1.34
CA GLU A 186 23.76 -7.92 0.15
C GLU A 186 22.91 -8.57 -0.97
N LEU A 187 23.11 -9.86 -1.22
CA LEU A 187 22.30 -10.62 -2.16
C LEU A 187 20.82 -10.61 -1.78
N ALA A 188 20.50 -10.88 -0.52
CA ALA A 188 19.13 -10.85 -0.03
C ALA A 188 18.49 -9.46 -0.23
N GLY A 189 19.23 -8.39 0.04
CA GLY A 189 18.82 -7.01 -0.21
C GLY A 189 18.53 -6.75 -1.68
N THR A 190 19.43 -7.17 -2.56
CA THR A 190 19.32 -6.99 -4.02
C THR A 190 18.11 -7.73 -4.60
N VAL A 191 17.93 -9.00 -4.25
CA VAL A 191 16.78 -9.80 -4.70
C VAL A 191 15.46 -9.24 -4.19
N THR A 192 15.43 -8.83 -2.92
CA THR A 192 14.26 -8.19 -2.32
C THR A 192 13.91 -6.89 -3.04
N PHE A 193 14.90 -6.03 -3.31
CA PHE A 193 14.70 -4.78 -4.03
C PHE A 193 14.21 -5.01 -5.46
N ALA A 194 14.78 -5.98 -6.17
CA ALA A 194 14.33 -6.37 -7.50
C ALA A 194 12.88 -6.85 -7.50
N PHE A 195 12.48 -7.68 -6.52
CA PHE A 195 11.12 -8.15 -6.36
C PHE A 195 10.14 -7.01 -6.08
N PHE A 196 10.47 -6.09 -5.17
CA PHE A 196 9.62 -4.93 -4.87
C PHE A 196 9.46 -4.02 -6.09
N THR A 197 10.52 -3.78 -6.84
CA THR A 197 10.49 -2.94 -8.05
C THR A 197 9.65 -3.56 -9.16
N ALA A 198 9.81 -4.86 -9.41
CA ALA A 198 8.98 -5.58 -10.38
C ALA A 198 7.51 -5.61 -9.96
N SER A 199 7.23 -5.89 -8.68
CA SER A 199 5.88 -5.86 -8.12
C SER A 199 5.24 -4.47 -8.24
N LEU A 200 5.98 -3.41 -7.96
CA LEU A 200 5.53 -2.03 -8.14
C LEU A 200 5.15 -1.74 -9.59
N THR A 201 5.98 -2.16 -10.56
CA THR A 201 5.70 -1.97 -11.99
C THR A 201 4.37 -2.61 -12.37
N VAL A 202 4.14 -3.84 -11.94
CA VAL A 202 2.87 -4.56 -12.15
C VAL A 202 1.70 -3.85 -11.47
N MET A 203 1.86 -3.41 -10.22
CA MET A 203 0.82 -2.67 -9.49
C MET A 203 0.43 -1.37 -10.19
N VAL A 204 1.40 -0.60 -10.66
CA VAL A 204 1.15 0.66 -11.38
C VAL A 204 0.43 0.39 -12.69
N ALA A 205 0.85 -0.64 -13.45
CA ALA A 205 0.20 -1.01 -14.71
C ALA A 205 -1.27 -1.42 -14.49
N ILE A 206 -1.52 -2.37 -13.58
CA ILE A 206 -2.88 -2.85 -13.27
C ILE A 206 -3.72 -1.74 -12.65
N GLY A 207 -3.16 -0.99 -11.69
CA GLY A 207 -3.85 0.09 -11.00
C GLY A 207 -4.20 1.24 -11.93
N GLY A 208 -3.32 1.57 -12.87
CA GLY A 208 -3.57 2.58 -13.90
C GLY A 208 -4.74 2.20 -14.81
N VAL A 209 -4.74 0.96 -15.32
CA VAL A 209 -5.84 0.44 -16.14
C VAL A 209 -7.15 0.42 -15.34
N ASP A 210 -7.10 -0.06 -14.08
CA ASP A 210 -8.27 -0.10 -13.20
C ASP A 210 -8.85 1.29 -12.92
N PHE A 211 -7.98 2.27 -12.67
CA PHE A 211 -8.39 3.65 -12.44
C PHE A 211 -9.08 4.26 -13.67
N LEU A 212 -8.49 4.07 -14.86
CA LEU A 212 -9.09 4.56 -16.11
C LEU A 212 -10.45 3.93 -16.36
N TRP A 213 -10.57 2.61 -16.11
CA TRP A 213 -11.83 1.88 -16.22
C TRP A 213 -12.88 2.41 -15.23
N GLN A 214 -12.53 2.55 -13.95
CA GLN A 214 -13.43 3.08 -12.93
C GLN A 214 -13.88 4.51 -13.25
N ARG A 215 -12.97 5.35 -13.74
CA ARG A 215 -13.28 6.71 -14.17
C ARG A 215 -14.26 6.70 -15.34
N ALA A 216 -14.03 5.86 -16.33
CA ALA A 216 -14.93 5.72 -17.48
C ALA A 216 -16.32 5.23 -17.06
N GLN A 217 -16.41 4.21 -16.19
CA GLN A 217 -17.68 3.73 -15.66
C GLN A 217 -18.39 4.79 -14.81
N HIS A 218 -17.65 5.52 -13.98
CA HIS A 218 -18.24 6.59 -13.16
C HIS A 218 -18.90 7.67 -14.06
N LEU A 219 -18.26 8.06 -15.15
CA LEU A 219 -18.81 8.99 -16.12
C LEU A 219 -20.02 8.43 -16.84
N ARG A 220 -19.98 7.15 -17.29
CA ARG A 220 -21.11 6.47 -17.95
C ARG A 220 -22.36 6.39 -17.07
N LYS A 221 -22.22 5.97 -15.80
CA LYS A 221 -23.32 5.91 -14.83
C LYS A 221 -23.97 7.26 -14.54
N ARG A 222 -23.35 8.38 -14.92
CA ARG A 222 -23.83 9.74 -14.70
C ARG A 222 -24.40 10.41 -15.94
N ARG A 223 -24.32 9.75 -17.10
CA ARG A 223 -24.98 10.24 -18.33
C ARG A 223 -26.50 10.39 -18.10
N MET A 224 -27.12 11.33 -18.81
CA MET A 224 -28.57 11.61 -18.77
C MET A 224 -29.24 11.10 -20.03
#